data_08f16cb67c2dbf3254dbf47259a168ae
#
_entry.id   08f16cb67c2dbf3254dbf47259a168ae
#
_cell.length_a   1.000
_cell.length_b   1.000
_cell.length_c   1.000
_cell.angle_alpha   90.00
_cell.angle_beta   90.00
_cell.angle_gamma   90.00
#
_symmetry.space_group_name_H-M   'P 1'
#
loop_
_entity.id
_entity.type
_entity.pdbx_description
1 polymer ?
#
loop_
_entity_poly.entity_id
_entity_poly.type
_entity_poly.pdbx_seq_one_letter_code
_entity_poly.pdbx_strand_id
1 'polypeptide(L)'
;KMETQAKQEFGMAQTALNVEIEHLERLKARKREYEEESGGLLQGKLDLRSIEENKEALLKMDSLVAAQCIRVDKAKENVEAARERMAEAMKERKMHETLREKAFETFLQEENHAESKAIDELTSYTYGQKKPAGGLRQREDINGKRKDSGRADNG
;
A
#
# COMPACT_ATOMS: atom_id res chain seq x y z
N LYS A 1 11.23 4.42 -4.17
CA LYS A 1 12.50 4.34 -3.44
C LYS A 1 12.29 4.06 -1.95
N MET A 2 11.51 4.87 -1.27
CA MET A 2 11.16 4.69 0.15
C MET A 2 10.39 3.39 0.41
N GLU A 3 9.43 3.06 -0.43
CA GLU A 3 8.65 1.83 -0.33
C GLU A 3 9.51 0.59 -0.49
N THR A 4 10.41 0.57 -1.47
CA THR A 4 11.34 -0.53 -1.70
C THR A 4 12.25 -0.76 -0.50
N GLN A 5 12.80 0.32 0.06
CA GLN A 5 13.62 0.28 1.26
C GLN A 5 12.83 -0.26 2.46
N ALA A 6 11.61 0.24 2.66
CA ALA A 6 10.75 -0.21 3.75
C ALA A 6 10.38 -1.69 3.63
N LYS A 7 10.14 -2.19 2.42
CA LYS A 7 9.91 -3.63 2.16
C LYS A 7 11.14 -4.47 2.48
N GLN A 8 12.32 -3.99 2.13
CA GLN A 8 13.59 -4.66 2.45
C GLN A 8 13.81 -4.71 3.96
N GLU A 9 13.58 -3.60 4.65
CA GLU A 9 13.70 -3.54 6.12
C GLU A 9 12.73 -4.50 6.81
N PHE A 10 11.49 -4.57 6.32
CA PHE A 10 10.50 -5.52 6.82
C PHE A 10 10.96 -6.97 6.59
N GLY A 11 11.47 -7.30 5.41
CA GLY A 11 12.00 -8.62 5.11
C GLY A 11 13.18 -9.00 6.01
N MET A 12 14.09 -8.07 6.25
CA MET A 12 15.23 -8.27 7.15
C MET A 12 14.77 -8.48 8.60
N ALA A 13 13.82 -7.69 9.06
CA ALA A 13 13.25 -7.82 10.41
C ALA A 13 12.57 -9.18 10.58
N GLN A 14 11.82 -9.62 9.57
CA GLN A 14 11.16 -10.93 9.58
C GLN A 14 12.17 -12.08 9.64
N THR A 15 13.24 -11.99 8.86
CA THR A 15 14.33 -12.97 8.88
C THR A 15 15.02 -13.02 10.25
N ALA A 16 15.29 -11.84 10.83
CA ALA A 16 15.88 -11.76 12.17
C ALA A 16 14.97 -12.40 13.22
N LEU A 17 13.67 -12.16 13.14
CA LEU A 17 12.69 -12.81 14.04
C LEU A 17 12.74 -14.34 13.89
N ASN A 18 12.75 -14.85 12.67
CA ASN A 18 12.79 -16.28 12.41
C ASN A 18 14.05 -16.93 13.02
N VAL A 19 15.19 -16.25 12.90
CA VAL A 19 16.46 -16.72 13.52
C VAL A 19 16.33 -16.79 15.04
N GLU A 20 15.72 -15.80 15.67
CA GLU A 20 15.53 -15.77 17.13
C GLU A 20 14.54 -16.85 17.58
N ILE A 21 13.48 -17.09 16.83
CA ILE A 21 12.51 -18.17 17.10
C ILE A 21 13.18 -19.54 17.01
N GLU A 22 13.98 -19.77 15.97
CA GLU A 22 14.72 -21.03 15.80
C GLU A 22 15.69 -21.27 16.96
N HIS A 23 16.38 -20.21 17.40
CA HIS A 23 17.26 -20.29 18.56
C HIS A 23 16.49 -20.65 19.84
N LEU A 24 15.33 -20.04 20.04
CA LEU A 24 14.45 -20.36 21.18
C LEU A 24 14.02 -21.85 21.14
N GLU A 25 13.63 -22.33 19.97
CA GLU A 25 13.23 -23.74 19.80
C GLU A 25 14.40 -24.70 20.11
N ARG A 26 15.62 -24.37 19.70
CA ARG A 26 16.80 -25.15 20.03
C ARG A 26 17.08 -25.17 21.54
N LEU A 27 16.95 -24.03 22.22
CA LEU A 27 17.11 -23.93 23.65
C LEU A 27 16.05 -24.75 24.41
N LYS A 28 14.80 -24.69 23.98
CA LYS A 28 13.73 -25.48 24.56
C LYS A 28 13.94 -26.98 24.35
N ALA A 29 14.40 -27.38 23.17
CA ALA A 29 14.74 -28.76 22.88
C ALA A 29 15.87 -29.28 23.78
N ARG A 30 16.90 -28.45 23.98
CA ARG A 30 18.01 -28.80 24.89
C ARG A 30 17.54 -28.90 26.35
N LYS A 31 16.68 -28.02 26.76
CA LYS A 31 16.05 -28.09 28.10
C LYS A 31 15.28 -29.39 28.28
N ARG A 32 14.47 -29.80 27.29
CA ARG A 32 13.75 -31.08 27.32
C ARG A 32 14.69 -32.28 27.47
N GLU A 33 15.83 -32.26 26.79
CA GLU A 33 16.87 -33.31 26.92
C GLU A 33 17.36 -33.41 28.37
N TYR A 34 17.62 -32.27 29.03
CA TYR A 34 18.02 -32.27 30.44
C TYR A 34 16.91 -32.73 31.37
N GLU A 35 15.66 -32.39 31.05
CA GLU A 35 14.50 -32.87 31.82
C GLU A 35 14.34 -34.38 31.73
N GLU A 36 14.51 -34.98 30.54
CA GLU A 36 14.49 -36.43 30.33
C GLU A 36 15.66 -37.09 31.05
N GLU A 37 16.85 -36.54 30.97
CA GLU A 37 18.01 -37.02 31.72
C GLU A 37 17.78 -36.98 33.21
N SER A 38 17.15 -35.92 33.74
CA SER A 38 16.74 -35.79 35.12
C SER A 38 15.87 -36.96 35.56
N GLY A 39 14.88 -37.32 34.75
CA GLY A 39 14.03 -38.50 35.02
C GLY A 39 14.81 -39.81 35.11
N GLY A 40 15.79 -39.99 34.23
CA GLY A 40 16.69 -41.14 34.22
C GLY A 40 17.59 -41.24 35.44
N LEU A 41 18.06 -40.09 35.95
CA LEU A 41 18.96 -40.02 37.12
C LEU A 41 18.27 -40.40 38.43
N LEU A 42 16.95 -40.33 38.48
CA LEU A 42 16.15 -40.71 39.64
C LEU A 42 15.81 -42.21 39.66
N GLN A 43 16.16 -42.95 38.59
CA GLN A 43 15.92 -44.39 38.50
C GLN A 43 17.20 -45.17 38.83
N GLY A 44 17.09 -46.19 39.64
CA GLY A 44 18.21 -47.07 40.00
C GLY A 44 19.12 -46.43 41.07
N LYS A 45 20.45 -46.60 40.91
CA LYS A 45 21.45 -46.11 41.85
C LYS A 45 21.60 -44.61 41.72
N LEU A 46 21.33 -43.86 42.81
CA LEU A 46 21.40 -42.43 42.84
C LEU A 46 22.86 -41.90 42.93
N ASP A 47 23.22 -41.06 42.01
CA ASP A 47 24.47 -40.31 42.04
C ASP A 47 24.15 -38.82 42.27
N LEU A 48 24.40 -38.36 43.51
CA LEU A 48 24.12 -36.98 43.92
C LEU A 48 24.81 -35.94 43.08
N ARG A 49 26.07 -36.25 42.66
CA ARG A 49 26.82 -35.30 41.85
C ARG A 49 26.20 -35.07 40.48
N SER A 50 25.79 -36.15 39.83
CA SER A 50 25.11 -36.07 38.54
C SER A 50 23.75 -35.37 38.66
N ILE A 51 23.01 -35.59 39.73
CA ILE A 51 21.73 -34.94 40.05
C ILE A 51 21.94 -33.44 40.23
N GLU A 52 22.97 -33.02 40.98
CA GLU A 52 23.29 -31.59 41.17
C GLU A 52 23.73 -30.92 39.87
N GLU A 53 24.59 -31.54 39.08
CA GLU A 53 25.02 -31.04 37.78
C GLU A 53 23.83 -30.86 36.82
N ASN A 54 22.92 -31.82 36.78
CA ASN A 54 21.69 -31.75 36.00
C ASN A 54 20.78 -30.60 36.46
N LYS A 55 20.63 -30.42 37.77
CA LYS A 55 19.83 -29.33 38.34
C LYS A 55 20.44 -27.97 37.98
N GLU A 56 21.71 -27.82 38.07
CA GLU A 56 22.42 -26.57 37.67
C GLU A 56 22.25 -26.31 36.19
N ALA A 57 22.34 -27.35 35.34
CA ALA A 57 22.13 -27.25 33.90
C ALA A 57 20.70 -26.80 33.57
N LEU A 58 19.70 -27.35 34.29
CA LEU A 58 18.29 -26.94 34.12
C LEU A 58 18.05 -25.48 34.51
N LEU A 59 18.64 -25.02 35.63
CA LEU A 59 18.55 -23.63 36.07
C LEU A 59 19.17 -22.69 35.04
N LYS A 60 20.33 -23.07 34.48
CA LYS A 60 20.99 -22.33 33.42
C LYS A 60 20.15 -22.28 32.15
N MET A 61 19.54 -23.39 31.76
CA MET A 61 18.65 -23.47 30.58
C MET A 61 17.41 -22.59 30.76
N ASP A 62 16.81 -22.59 31.98
CA ASP A 62 15.69 -21.71 32.29
C ASP A 62 16.06 -20.24 32.08
N SER A 63 17.24 -19.84 32.57
CA SER A 63 17.75 -18.48 32.40
C SER A 63 17.99 -18.14 30.92
N LEU A 64 18.56 -19.06 30.15
CA LEU A 64 18.83 -18.89 28.71
C LEU A 64 17.52 -18.78 27.92
N VAL A 65 16.56 -19.61 28.24
CA VAL A 65 15.22 -19.57 27.61
C VAL A 65 14.52 -18.25 27.90
N ALA A 66 14.55 -17.80 29.16
CA ALA A 66 13.95 -16.53 29.55
C ALA A 66 14.60 -15.35 28.81
N ALA A 67 15.93 -15.31 28.72
CA ALA A 67 16.66 -14.28 27.98
C ALA A 67 16.33 -14.30 26.49
N GLN A 68 16.21 -15.51 25.91
CA GLN A 68 15.87 -15.67 24.50
C GLN A 68 14.42 -15.25 24.20
N CYS A 69 13.49 -15.51 25.11
CA CYS A 69 12.11 -15.02 25.00
C CYS A 69 12.05 -13.50 24.88
N ILE A 70 12.87 -12.81 25.66
CA ILE A 70 12.99 -11.33 25.58
C ILE A 70 13.48 -10.90 24.20
N ARG A 71 14.47 -11.61 23.65
CA ARG A 71 15.00 -11.33 22.31
C ARG A 71 13.97 -11.56 21.22
N VAL A 72 13.18 -12.63 21.34
CA VAL A 72 12.07 -12.91 20.41
C VAL A 72 11.03 -11.80 20.47
N ASP A 73 10.64 -11.37 21.66
CA ASP A 73 9.68 -10.28 21.84
C ASP A 73 10.17 -8.98 21.22
N LYS A 74 11.44 -8.67 21.42
CA LYS A 74 12.07 -7.49 20.80
C LYS A 74 12.10 -7.58 19.28
N ALA A 75 12.41 -8.76 18.75
CA ALA A 75 12.39 -8.99 17.30
C ALA A 75 10.97 -8.84 16.73
N LYS A 76 9.94 -9.29 17.46
CA LYS A 76 8.53 -9.08 17.09
C LYS A 76 8.17 -7.59 17.04
N GLU A 77 8.62 -6.81 18.02
CA GLU A 77 8.43 -5.37 18.02
C GLU A 77 9.10 -4.71 16.81
N ASN A 78 10.30 -5.15 16.47
CA ASN A 78 11.03 -4.65 15.30
C ASN A 78 10.29 -4.95 13.98
N VAL A 79 9.71 -6.15 13.88
CA VAL A 79 8.88 -6.54 12.71
C VAL A 79 7.66 -5.64 12.61
N GLU A 80 6.99 -5.41 13.74
CA GLU A 80 5.79 -4.56 13.75
C GLU A 80 6.12 -3.11 13.39
N ALA A 81 7.21 -2.57 13.93
CA ALA A 81 7.69 -1.24 13.58
C ALA A 81 8.05 -1.13 12.09
N ALA A 82 8.70 -2.16 11.53
CA ALA A 82 9.03 -2.19 10.10
C ALA A 82 7.78 -2.31 9.23
N ARG A 83 6.78 -3.06 9.69
CA ARG A 83 5.46 -3.17 9.02
C ARG A 83 4.76 -1.82 8.95
N GLU A 84 4.75 -1.08 10.05
CA GLU A 84 4.16 0.26 10.10
C GLU A 84 4.87 1.22 9.15
N ARG A 85 6.21 1.20 9.11
CA ARG A 85 6.98 2.02 8.18
C ARG A 85 6.68 1.66 6.73
N MET A 86 6.53 0.38 6.43
CA MET A 86 6.16 -0.09 5.09
C MET A 86 4.75 0.39 4.70
N ALA A 87 3.79 0.26 5.61
CA ALA A 87 2.41 0.71 5.40
C ALA A 87 2.37 2.22 5.16
N GLU A 88 3.13 2.99 5.93
CA GLU A 88 3.22 4.44 5.76
C GLU A 88 3.84 4.82 4.42
N ALA A 89 4.92 4.14 4.01
CA ALA A 89 5.56 4.37 2.71
C ALA A 89 4.61 4.06 1.54
N MET A 90 3.83 2.98 1.64
CA MET A 90 2.81 2.63 0.64
C MET A 90 1.70 3.67 0.57
N LYS A 91 1.28 4.19 1.71
CA LYS A 91 0.26 5.24 1.82
C LYS A 91 0.74 6.53 1.17
N GLU A 92 1.98 6.94 1.44
CA GLU A 92 2.59 8.11 0.80
C GLU A 92 2.69 7.94 -0.71
N ARG A 93 3.09 6.77 -1.19
CA ARG A 93 3.14 6.47 -2.63
C ARG A 93 1.77 6.65 -3.27
N LYS A 94 0.73 6.07 -2.67
CA LYS A 94 -0.65 6.20 -3.17
C LYS A 94 -1.11 7.66 -3.19
N MET A 95 -0.76 8.40 -2.16
CA MET A 95 -1.07 9.83 -2.09
C MET A 95 -0.41 10.62 -3.22
N HIS A 96 0.88 10.36 -3.48
CA HIS A 96 1.60 10.99 -4.60
C HIS A 96 1.03 10.59 -5.96
N GLU A 97 0.65 9.33 -6.14
CA GLU A 97 -0.01 8.86 -7.38
C GLU A 97 -1.34 9.59 -7.60
N THR A 98 -2.15 9.68 -6.55
CA THR A 98 -3.44 10.40 -6.62
C THR A 98 -3.24 11.87 -6.97
N LEU A 99 -2.25 12.52 -6.37
CA LEU A 99 -1.93 13.92 -6.68
C LEU A 99 -1.47 14.10 -8.13
N ARG A 100 -0.66 13.17 -8.64
CA ARG A 100 -0.24 13.18 -10.05
C ARG A 100 -1.42 13.00 -10.98
N GLU A 101 -2.31 12.06 -10.69
CA GLU A 101 -3.51 11.82 -11.48
C GLU A 101 -4.40 13.07 -11.54
N LYS A 102 -4.62 13.70 -10.38
CA LYS A 102 -5.40 14.93 -10.31
C LYS A 102 -4.74 16.08 -11.05
N ALA A 103 -3.43 16.23 -10.93
CA ALA A 103 -2.69 17.25 -11.64
C ALA A 103 -2.76 17.03 -13.16
N PHE A 104 -2.68 15.78 -13.60
CA PHE A 104 -2.80 15.40 -15.01
C PHE A 104 -4.22 15.66 -15.54
N GLU A 105 -5.25 15.31 -14.78
CA GLU A 105 -6.65 15.61 -15.12
C GLU A 105 -6.88 17.11 -15.26
N THR A 106 -6.37 17.90 -14.31
CA THR A 106 -6.45 19.36 -14.35
C THR A 106 -5.76 19.91 -15.59
N PHE A 107 -4.57 19.40 -15.90
CA PHE A 107 -3.84 19.77 -17.09
C PHE A 107 -4.64 19.49 -18.35
N LEU A 108 -5.22 18.29 -18.48
CA LEU A 108 -6.05 17.92 -19.63
C LEU A 108 -7.29 18.81 -19.74
N GLN A 109 -7.94 19.13 -18.63
CA GLN A 109 -9.09 20.04 -18.62
C GLN A 109 -8.71 21.43 -19.07
N GLU A 110 -7.57 21.96 -18.62
CA GLU A 110 -7.07 23.26 -19.03
C GLU A 110 -6.72 23.27 -20.53
N GLU A 111 -6.07 22.23 -21.04
CA GLU A 111 -5.76 22.09 -22.46
C GLU A 111 -7.04 22.03 -23.30
N ASN A 112 -8.00 21.20 -22.92
CA ASN A 112 -9.28 21.09 -23.61
C ASN A 112 -10.06 22.39 -23.59
N HIS A 113 -10.03 23.11 -22.46
CA HIS A 113 -10.66 24.41 -22.33
C HIS A 113 -10.00 25.46 -23.23
N ALA A 114 -8.68 25.47 -23.28
CA ALA A 114 -7.92 26.37 -24.16
C ALA A 114 -8.19 26.10 -25.63
N GLU A 115 -8.23 24.83 -26.06
CA GLU A 115 -8.58 24.43 -27.42
C GLU A 115 -10.02 24.83 -27.76
N SER A 116 -10.97 24.54 -26.89
CA SER A 116 -12.37 24.89 -27.05
C SER A 116 -12.55 26.40 -27.19
N LYS A 117 -11.86 27.17 -26.35
CA LYS A 117 -11.88 28.64 -26.40
C LYS A 117 -11.28 29.17 -27.72
N ALA A 118 -10.15 28.61 -28.17
CA ALA A 118 -9.52 28.97 -29.41
C ALA A 118 -10.43 28.68 -30.62
N ILE A 119 -11.10 27.53 -30.62
CA ILE A 119 -12.07 27.13 -31.65
C ILE A 119 -13.26 28.09 -31.65
N ASP A 120 -13.79 28.43 -30.48
CA ASP A 120 -14.91 29.37 -30.32
C ASP A 120 -14.52 30.77 -30.84
N GLU A 121 -13.33 31.24 -30.53
CA GLU A 121 -12.81 32.52 -31.03
C GLU A 121 -12.66 32.53 -32.56
N LEU A 122 -12.12 31.45 -33.14
CA LEU A 122 -12.01 31.30 -34.58
C LEU A 122 -13.38 31.24 -35.25
N THR A 123 -14.32 30.50 -34.68
CA THR A 123 -15.69 30.40 -35.18
C THR A 123 -16.38 31.75 -35.12
N SER A 124 -16.27 32.48 -34.02
CA SER A 124 -16.80 33.82 -33.84
C SER A 124 -16.19 34.80 -34.86
N TYR A 125 -14.89 34.74 -35.09
CA TYR A 125 -14.19 35.56 -36.05
C TYR A 125 -14.68 35.28 -37.49
N THR A 126 -14.79 34.00 -37.86
CA THR A 126 -15.28 33.58 -39.18
C THR A 126 -16.73 33.98 -39.38
N TYR A 127 -17.59 33.82 -38.36
CA TYR A 127 -18.99 34.26 -38.40
C TYR A 127 -19.09 35.79 -38.47
N GLY A 128 -18.22 36.52 -37.77
CA GLY A 128 -18.17 37.99 -37.81
C GLY A 128 -17.89 38.56 -39.17
N GLN A 129 -17.05 37.90 -39.98
CA GLN A 129 -16.71 38.31 -41.35
C GLN A 129 -17.79 37.95 -42.39
N LYS A 130 -18.52 36.87 -42.20
CA LYS A 130 -19.56 36.38 -43.12
C LYS A 130 -20.98 36.86 -42.83
N LYS A 131 -21.18 37.46 -41.68
CA LYS A 131 -22.47 37.84 -41.13
C LYS A 131 -23.36 38.83 -41.95
N PRO A 132 -22.81 39.80 -42.73
CA PRO A 132 -23.72 40.75 -43.40
C PRO A 132 -24.42 40.28 -44.65
N ALA A 133 -24.05 39.17 -45.27
CA ALA A 133 -24.56 38.81 -46.59
C ALA A 133 -25.34 37.53 -46.69
N GLY A 134 -25.22 36.59 -45.77
CA GLY A 134 -25.78 35.26 -45.98
C GLY A 134 -26.81 34.74 -44.95
N GLY A 135 -26.71 35.15 -43.71
CA GLY A 135 -27.52 34.59 -42.63
C GLY A 135 -28.96 35.11 -42.55
N LEU A 136 -29.19 36.34 -42.89
CA LEU A 136 -30.50 36.97 -42.81
C LEU A 136 -31.40 36.53 -43.96
N ARG A 137 -30.89 36.39 -45.16
CA ARG A 137 -31.65 35.94 -46.32
C ARG A 137 -32.14 34.49 -46.19
N GLN A 138 -31.36 33.62 -45.61
CA GLN A 138 -31.75 32.22 -45.36
C GLN A 138 -32.90 32.11 -44.34
N ARG A 139 -32.92 32.98 -43.33
CA ARG A 139 -34.00 32.97 -42.33
C ARG A 139 -35.31 33.48 -42.90
N GLU A 140 -35.29 34.48 -43.74
CA GLU A 140 -36.51 35.01 -44.40
C GLU A 140 -37.09 34.01 -45.36
N ASP A 141 -36.27 33.32 -46.13
CA ASP A 141 -36.72 32.28 -47.05
C ASP A 141 -37.35 31.07 -46.36
N ILE A 142 -36.82 30.65 -45.20
CA ILE A 142 -37.41 29.60 -44.40
C ILE A 142 -38.75 30.03 -43.78
N ASN A 143 -38.89 31.24 -43.33
CA ASN A 143 -40.14 31.79 -42.80
C ASN A 143 -41.21 32.00 -43.89
N GLY A 144 -40.78 32.39 -45.08
CA GLY A 144 -41.65 32.51 -46.21
C GLY A 144 -42.23 31.19 -46.65
N LYS A 145 -41.42 30.14 -46.72
CA LYS A 145 -41.86 28.79 -47.06
C LYS A 145 -42.84 28.19 -46.05
N ARG A 146 -42.62 28.48 -44.77
CA ARG A 146 -43.49 27.99 -43.70
C ARG A 146 -44.88 28.68 -43.72
N LYS A 147 -44.96 29.91 -44.09
CA LYS A 147 -46.22 30.64 -44.20
C LYS A 147 -47.04 30.16 -45.41
N ASP A 148 -46.37 29.87 -46.51
CA ASP A 148 -47.02 29.36 -47.73
C ASP A 148 -47.53 27.94 -47.56
N SER A 149 -46.78 27.07 -46.84
CA SER A 149 -47.27 25.72 -46.56
C SER A 149 -48.44 25.71 -45.57
N GLY A 150 -48.51 26.65 -44.67
CA GLY A 150 -49.65 26.81 -43.72
C GLY A 150 -50.94 27.28 -44.37
N ARG A 151 -50.84 28.04 -45.48
CA ARG A 151 -52.00 28.47 -46.26
C ARG A 151 -52.53 27.39 -47.14
N ALA A 152 -51.72 26.49 -47.64
CA ALA A 152 -52.12 25.36 -48.49
C ALA A 152 -52.96 24.32 -47.73
N ASP A 153 -52.77 24.20 -46.42
CA ASP A 153 -53.50 23.24 -45.58
C ASP A 153 -54.90 23.70 -45.15
N ASN A 154 -55.24 24.99 -45.31
CA ASN A 154 -56.53 25.56 -44.90
C ASN A 154 -57.44 25.91 -46.08
N GLY A 155 -57.07 25.54 -47.24
CA GLY A 155 -57.85 25.67 -48.44
C GLY A 155 -58.43 24.31 -48.83
#